data_db7089fff61708a50f117417cad80034
#
_entry.id   db7089fff61708a50f117417cad80034
#
_cell.length_a   1.000
_cell.length_b   1.000
_cell.length_c   1.000
_cell.angle_alpha   90.00
_cell.angle_beta   90.00
_cell.angle_gamma   90.00
#
_symmetry.space_group_name_H-M   'P 1'
#
loop_
_entity.id
_entity.type
_entity.pdbx_description
1 polymer ?
#
loop_
_entity_poly.entity_id
_entity_poly.type
_entity_poly.pdbx_seq_one_letter_code
_entity_poly.pdbx_strand_id
1 'polypeptide(L)'
;APVASTDGTAQSVGAPTFAFQNSGGKVDVSGTLATAAEKFQLLDALKSTFGTDNLNARFDVDASVKPASWLDRLKGMLPSLKADGLKFAFSGDAVKLDTTALPEAERVAVSSLFQKQLPTLKVDGLFDRGVEAIKELKAGYSATDLTTALNQTTVQFDTGSAKLTRSSEAIIQQAAEAIEGAPAGTRVEVGGHTDNQGDAASNQLLSEQRARAVADALIAAGVPADRLAARGFGSNRPIGDNSTDAGRAANRRIAYEVLR
;
A
#
# COMPACT_ATOMS: atom_id res chain seq x y z
N ALA A 1 33.87 7.35 -49.36
CA ALA A 1 32.72 7.91 -48.66
C ALA A 1 32.70 7.34 -47.22
N PRO A 2 32.75 8.16 -46.18
CA PRO A 2 32.64 7.67 -44.82
C PRO A 2 31.17 7.47 -44.47
N VAL A 3 30.87 6.31 -43.87
CA VAL A 3 29.55 5.93 -43.34
C VAL A 3 29.31 6.75 -42.07
N ALA A 4 28.26 7.55 -42.04
CA ALA A 4 27.87 8.29 -40.84
C ALA A 4 27.33 7.28 -39.82
N SER A 5 28.00 7.16 -38.70
CA SER A 5 27.49 6.51 -37.48
C SER A 5 26.40 7.40 -36.88
N THR A 6 25.16 6.98 -36.98
CA THR A 6 24.08 7.55 -36.22
C THR A 6 24.18 7.00 -34.80
N ASP A 7 24.92 7.68 -33.97
CA ASP A 7 24.93 7.45 -32.51
C ASP A 7 23.64 8.06 -31.97
N GLY A 8 22.59 7.24 -31.98
CA GLY A 8 21.32 7.55 -31.33
C GLY A 8 21.47 7.40 -29.82
N THR A 9 22.00 8.42 -29.15
CA THR A 9 21.84 8.57 -27.71
C THR A 9 20.34 8.64 -27.43
N ALA A 10 19.78 7.52 -26.96
CA ALA A 10 18.45 7.51 -26.39
C ALA A 10 18.45 8.53 -25.22
N GLN A 11 17.89 9.72 -25.46
CA GLN A 11 17.65 10.69 -24.40
C GLN A 11 16.80 9.99 -23.35
N SER A 12 17.30 9.89 -22.12
CA SER A 12 16.53 9.39 -21.01
C SER A 12 15.34 10.34 -20.81
N VAL A 13 14.16 9.86 -21.17
CA VAL A 13 12.93 10.63 -21.01
C VAL A 13 12.73 10.88 -19.51
N GLY A 14 12.70 12.14 -19.09
CA GLY A 14 12.47 12.52 -17.69
C GLY A 14 11.15 11.98 -17.15
N ALA A 15 11.04 11.83 -15.86
CA ALA A 15 9.81 11.43 -15.18
C ALA A 15 9.05 12.67 -14.69
N PRO A 16 7.70 12.70 -14.78
CA PRO A 16 6.90 13.76 -14.19
C PRO A 16 7.03 13.72 -12.67
N THR A 17 7.08 14.91 -12.05
CA THR A 17 7.17 15.03 -10.59
C THR A 17 6.05 15.89 -10.04
N PHE A 18 5.65 15.59 -8.80
CA PHE A 18 4.73 16.42 -8.04
C PHE A 18 5.02 16.24 -6.56
N ALA A 19 5.17 17.30 -5.83
CA ALA A 19 5.31 17.30 -4.38
C ALA A 19 4.16 18.10 -3.76
N PHE A 20 3.64 17.61 -2.65
CA PHE A 20 2.54 18.18 -1.89
C PHE A 20 2.88 18.22 -0.41
N GLN A 21 2.60 19.33 0.23
CA GLN A 21 2.64 19.49 1.68
C GLN A 21 1.48 20.35 2.12
N ASN A 22 0.71 19.89 3.11
CA ASN A 22 -0.27 20.71 3.84
C ASN A 22 0.28 21.02 5.24
N SER A 23 0.30 22.27 5.61
CA SER A 23 0.78 22.71 6.93
C SER A 23 -0.09 23.88 7.43
N GLY A 24 -0.87 23.65 8.48
CA GLY A 24 -1.78 24.66 9.03
C GLY A 24 -2.82 25.17 8.04
N GLY A 25 -3.31 24.30 7.14
CA GLY A 25 -4.24 24.66 6.08
C GLY A 25 -3.63 25.41 4.90
N LYS A 26 -2.31 25.63 4.89
CA LYS A 26 -1.57 26.15 3.75
C LYS A 26 -0.96 25.00 2.96
N VAL A 27 -1.21 25.00 1.65
CA VAL A 27 -0.80 23.93 0.75
C VAL A 27 0.33 24.43 -0.16
N ASP A 28 1.50 23.82 -0.01
CA ASP A 28 2.64 24.01 -0.90
C ASP A 28 2.71 22.86 -1.88
N VAL A 29 2.78 23.19 -3.17
CA VAL A 29 2.94 22.21 -4.24
C VAL A 29 4.00 22.64 -5.24
N SER A 30 4.73 21.66 -5.74
CA SER A 30 5.74 21.88 -6.77
C SER A 30 5.89 20.66 -7.67
N GLY A 31 6.45 20.84 -8.85
CA GLY A 31 6.73 19.71 -9.73
C GLY A 31 7.02 20.11 -11.17
N THR A 32 7.32 19.09 -11.98
CA THR A 32 7.57 19.20 -13.41
C THR A 32 6.60 18.33 -14.17
N LEU A 33 5.89 18.91 -15.12
CA LEU A 33 4.88 18.25 -15.94
C LEU A 33 5.25 18.33 -17.42
N ALA A 34 4.74 17.41 -18.23
CA ALA A 34 5.09 17.33 -19.65
C ALA A 34 4.51 18.50 -20.47
N THR A 35 3.33 18.99 -20.08
CA THR A 35 2.58 19.95 -20.88
C THR A 35 1.97 21.09 -20.07
N ALA A 36 1.75 22.23 -20.73
CA ALA A 36 1.00 23.35 -20.14
C ALA A 36 -0.46 22.98 -19.83
N ALA A 37 -1.06 22.04 -20.58
CA ALA A 37 -2.40 21.55 -20.34
C ALA A 37 -2.50 20.78 -19.01
N GLU A 38 -1.56 19.86 -18.74
CA GLU A 38 -1.48 19.14 -17.45
C GLU A 38 -1.29 20.11 -16.29
N LYS A 39 -0.39 21.09 -16.43
CA LYS A 39 -0.19 22.14 -15.42
C LYS A 39 -1.47 22.92 -15.15
N PHE A 40 -2.19 23.33 -16.18
CA PHE A 40 -3.44 24.08 -16.05
C PHE A 40 -4.51 23.25 -15.33
N GLN A 41 -4.72 22.00 -15.76
CA GLN A 41 -5.70 21.09 -15.14
C GLN A 41 -5.41 20.83 -13.66
N LEU A 42 -4.14 20.61 -13.31
CA LEU A 42 -3.74 20.37 -11.91
C LEU A 42 -3.91 21.63 -11.06
N LEU A 43 -3.50 22.78 -11.55
CA LEU A 43 -3.67 24.07 -10.86
C LEU A 43 -5.15 24.41 -10.62
N ASP A 44 -6.01 24.17 -11.60
CA ASP A 44 -7.46 24.41 -11.48
C ASP A 44 -8.08 23.51 -10.40
N ALA A 45 -7.76 22.21 -10.40
CA ALA A 45 -8.21 21.27 -9.39
C ALA A 45 -7.72 21.63 -7.98
N LEU A 46 -6.44 22.02 -7.85
CA LEU A 46 -5.86 22.46 -6.57
C LEU A 46 -6.54 23.73 -6.04
N LYS A 47 -6.74 24.75 -6.90
CA LYS A 47 -7.43 26.00 -6.54
C LYS A 47 -8.86 25.73 -6.12
N SER A 48 -9.59 24.89 -6.86
CA SER A 48 -10.96 24.51 -6.52
C SER A 48 -11.07 23.78 -5.19
N THR A 49 -10.04 23.00 -4.82
CA THR A 49 -10.06 22.19 -3.60
C THR A 49 -9.61 22.95 -2.36
N PHE A 50 -8.55 23.76 -2.46
CA PHE A 50 -7.87 24.38 -1.32
C PHE A 50 -8.07 25.90 -1.25
N GLY A 51 -8.58 26.51 -2.30
CA GLY A 51 -8.71 27.96 -2.43
C GLY A 51 -7.39 28.63 -2.87
N THR A 52 -7.51 29.75 -3.54
CA THR A 52 -6.33 30.48 -4.09
C THR A 52 -5.42 31.01 -2.99
N ASP A 53 -6.00 31.51 -1.88
CA ASP A 53 -5.27 32.16 -0.80
C ASP A 53 -4.46 31.18 0.07
N ASN A 54 -4.78 29.90 0.00
CA ASN A 54 -4.13 28.84 0.77
C ASN A 54 -3.15 28.00 -0.09
N LEU A 55 -3.02 28.30 -1.36
CA LEU A 55 -2.24 27.51 -2.29
C LEU A 55 -0.99 28.28 -2.76
N ASN A 56 0.19 27.72 -2.51
CA ASN A 56 1.45 28.14 -3.10
C ASN A 56 1.91 27.08 -4.10
N ALA A 57 1.86 27.40 -5.39
CA ALA A 57 2.10 26.42 -6.45
C ALA A 57 3.25 26.85 -7.37
N ARG A 58 4.21 25.94 -7.59
CA ARG A 58 5.38 26.14 -8.46
C ARG A 58 5.51 24.96 -9.40
N PHE A 59 5.14 25.16 -10.67
CA PHE A 59 5.22 24.11 -11.68
C PHE A 59 6.04 24.55 -12.88
N ASP A 60 6.98 23.70 -13.26
CA ASP A 60 7.70 23.78 -14.52
C ASP A 60 7.01 22.92 -15.58
N VAL A 61 7.22 23.27 -16.85
CA VAL A 61 6.78 22.48 -18.01
C VAL A 61 7.99 22.09 -18.81
N ASP A 62 8.18 20.79 -19.01
CA ASP A 62 9.29 20.23 -19.77
C ASP A 62 8.77 19.15 -20.71
N ALA A 63 8.81 19.41 -22.01
CA ALA A 63 8.34 18.50 -23.04
C ALA A 63 9.18 17.20 -23.16
N SER A 64 10.35 17.12 -22.53
CA SER A 64 11.16 15.90 -22.45
C SER A 64 10.67 14.92 -21.38
N VAL A 65 9.75 15.35 -20.54
CA VAL A 65 9.15 14.53 -19.48
C VAL A 65 7.95 13.76 -20.03
N LYS A 66 7.75 12.52 -19.58
CA LYS A 66 6.55 11.74 -19.92
C LYS A 66 5.29 12.38 -19.33
N PRO A 67 4.12 12.22 -19.99
CA PRO A 67 2.85 12.62 -19.38
C PRO A 67 2.63 11.95 -18.03
N ALA A 68 2.01 12.68 -17.10
CA ALA A 68 1.75 12.22 -15.75
C ALA A 68 0.58 11.21 -15.72
N SER A 69 0.88 9.91 -15.71
CA SER A 69 -0.09 8.80 -15.69
C SER A 69 -1.04 8.84 -14.48
N TRP A 70 -0.64 9.50 -13.42
CA TRP A 70 -1.36 9.64 -12.15
C TRP A 70 -2.25 10.89 -12.07
N LEU A 71 -2.18 11.81 -13.03
CA LEU A 71 -2.78 13.15 -12.93
C LEU A 71 -4.29 13.10 -12.66
N ASP A 72 -5.05 12.32 -13.43
CA ASP A 72 -6.51 12.25 -13.25
C ASP A 72 -6.92 11.61 -11.93
N ARG A 73 -6.18 10.60 -11.50
CA ARG A 73 -6.40 9.97 -10.19
C ARG A 73 -6.09 10.92 -9.05
N LEU A 74 -4.98 11.65 -9.13
CA LEU A 74 -4.62 12.67 -8.14
C LEU A 74 -5.70 13.74 -8.04
N LYS A 75 -6.19 14.28 -9.17
CA LYS A 75 -7.28 15.27 -9.15
C LYS A 75 -8.51 14.74 -8.41
N GLY A 76 -8.89 13.48 -8.65
CA GLY A 76 -10.01 12.83 -7.94
C GLY A 76 -9.78 12.64 -6.44
N MET A 77 -8.53 12.52 -6.00
CA MET A 77 -8.16 12.33 -4.58
C MET A 77 -8.10 13.65 -3.79
N LEU A 78 -7.79 14.78 -4.43
CA LEU A 78 -7.51 16.07 -3.76
C LEU A 78 -8.54 16.45 -2.68
N PRO A 79 -9.86 16.29 -2.88
CA PRO A 79 -10.85 16.64 -1.84
C PRO A 79 -10.66 15.90 -0.52
N SER A 80 -10.05 14.70 -0.56
CA SER A 80 -9.78 13.84 0.60
C SER A 80 -8.36 14.04 1.19
N LEU A 81 -7.53 14.91 0.60
CA LEU A 81 -6.13 15.12 1.00
C LEU A 81 -5.95 16.43 1.80
N LYS A 82 -6.91 16.73 2.69
CA LYS A 82 -6.93 17.99 3.48
C LYS A 82 -6.28 17.86 4.85
N ALA A 83 -5.80 16.67 5.23
CA ALA A 83 -5.19 16.43 6.53
C ALA A 83 -3.98 17.34 6.76
N ASP A 84 -3.93 17.99 7.93
CA ASP A 84 -2.84 18.87 8.31
C ASP A 84 -1.58 18.04 8.65
N GLY A 85 -0.43 18.44 8.11
CA GLY A 85 0.82 17.68 8.23
C GLY A 85 1.02 16.62 7.13
N LEU A 86 0.05 16.39 6.23
CA LEU A 86 0.19 15.44 5.13
C LEU A 86 1.25 15.91 4.13
N LYS A 87 2.16 14.98 3.75
CA LYS A 87 3.13 15.19 2.69
C LYS A 87 3.17 13.98 1.77
N PHE A 88 3.32 14.22 0.49
CA PHE A 88 3.62 13.16 -0.49
C PHE A 88 4.30 13.71 -1.74
N ALA A 89 4.97 12.82 -2.47
CA ALA A 89 5.61 13.18 -3.72
C ALA A 89 5.50 12.06 -4.75
N PHE A 90 5.18 12.43 -5.98
CA PHE A 90 5.26 11.56 -7.16
C PHE A 90 6.59 11.77 -7.87
N SER A 91 7.18 10.68 -8.35
CA SER A 91 8.32 10.66 -9.25
C SER A 91 8.12 9.53 -10.26
N GLY A 92 7.67 9.88 -11.47
CA GLY A 92 7.18 8.89 -12.44
C GLY A 92 6.04 8.05 -11.85
N ASP A 93 6.21 6.73 -11.84
CA ASP A 93 5.22 5.77 -11.32
C ASP A 93 5.46 5.38 -9.85
N ALA A 94 6.30 6.13 -9.15
CA ALA A 94 6.54 5.95 -7.71
C ALA A 94 5.93 7.10 -6.91
N VAL A 95 5.41 6.77 -5.72
CA VAL A 95 4.87 7.73 -4.75
C VAL A 95 5.55 7.52 -3.42
N LYS A 96 6.05 8.59 -2.82
CA LYS A 96 6.49 8.61 -1.44
C LYS A 96 5.46 9.34 -0.60
N LEU A 97 4.86 8.64 0.36
CA LEU A 97 3.85 9.15 1.28
C LEU A 97 4.46 9.34 2.67
N ASP A 98 4.23 10.47 3.30
CA ASP A 98 4.61 10.76 4.69
C ASP A 98 3.35 11.19 5.46
N THR A 99 2.89 10.31 6.33
CA THR A 99 1.73 10.50 7.22
C THR A 99 2.15 10.61 8.69
N THR A 100 3.44 10.71 8.99
CA THR A 100 3.97 10.62 10.36
C THR A 100 3.44 11.72 11.29
N ALA A 101 3.12 12.90 10.75
CA ALA A 101 2.54 14.00 11.49
C ALA A 101 1.02 13.88 11.73
N LEU A 102 0.35 12.91 11.10
CA LEU A 102 -1.11 12.74 11.19
C LEU A 102 -1.50 11.89 12.41
N PRO A 103 -2.70 12.13 12.99
CA PRO A 103 -3.34 11.18 13.89
C PRO A 103 -3.54 9.82 13.22
N GLU A 104 -3.52 8.73 14.00
CA GLU A 104 -3.57 7.36 13.48
C GLU A 104 -4.76 7.10 12.54
N ALA A 105 -5.95 7.58 12.91
CA ALA A 105 -7.14 7.39 12.07
C ALA A 105 -6.99 8.03 10.68
N GLU A 106 -6.34 9.20 10.60
CA GLU A 106 -6.05 9.87 9.33
C GLU A 106 -4.93 9.16 8.56
N ARG A 107 -3.90 8.62 9.25
CA ARG A 107 -2.86 7.78 8.63
C ARG A 107 -3.47 6.58 7.93
N VAL A 108 -4.39 5.88 8.59
CA VAL A 108 -5.13 4.74 8.02
C VAL A 108 -5.95 5.17 6.82
N ALA A 109 -6.73 6.24 6.95
CA ALA A 109 -7.63 6.72 5.89
C ALA A 109 -6.85 7.15 4.64
N VAL A 110 -5.79 7.94 4.80
CA VAL A 110 -4.94 8.40 3.70
C VAL A 110 -4.23 7.22 3.03
N SER A 111 -3.64 6.30 3.80
CA SER A 111 -2.97 5.12 3.24
C SER A 111 -3.92 4.25 2.44
N SER A 112 -5.13 3.99 2.96
CA SER A 112 -6.17 3.24 2.25
C SER A 112 -6.62 3.94 0.96
N LEU A 113 -6.71 5.28 0.97
CA LEU A 113 -7.05 6.08 -0.22
C LEU A 113 -5.98 5.90 -1.31
N PHE A 114 -4.70 6.04 -0.95
CA PHE A 114 -3.59 5.87 -1.91
C PHE A 114 -3.56 4.46 -2.48
N GLN A 115 -3.70 3.42 -1.66
CA GLN A 115 -3.78 2.02 -2.12
C GLN A 115 -4.91 1.80 -3.11
N LYS A 116 -6.12 2.31 -2.78
CA LYS A 116 -7.31 2.12 -3.60
C LYS A 116 -7.24 2.87 -4.93
N GLN A 117 -6.74 4.09 -4.92
CA GLN A 117 -6.75 4.97 -6.09
C GLN A 117 -5.52 4.76 -7.00
N LEU A 118 -4.42 4.23 -6.46
CA LEU A 118 -3.16 4.07 -7.18
C LEU A 118 -2.65 2.60 -7.18
N PRO A 119 -3.48 1.62 -7.58
CA PRO A 119 -3.15 0.20 -7.43
C PRO A 119 -1.95 -0.24 -8.29
N THR A 120 -1.62 0.52 -9.33
CA THR A 120 -0.52 0.20 -10.27
C THR A 120 0.78 0.92 -9.95
N LEU A 121 0.75 1.93 -9.06
CA LEU A 121 1.94 2.67 -8.66
C LEU A 121 2.61 2.03 -7.45
N LYS A 122 3.93 2.21 -7.36
CA LYS A 122 4.65 1.87 -6.13
C LYS A 122 4.43 2.99 -5.13
N VAL A 123 3.75 2.71 -4.02
CA VAL A 123 3.53 3.68 -2.93
C VAL A 123 4.37 3.26 -1.73
N ASP A 124 5.40 4.04 -1.42
CA ASP A 124 6.23 3.87 -0.23
C ASP A 124 5.70 4.77 0.91
N GLY A 125 5.77 4.32 2.16
CA GLY A 125 5.35 5.09 3.34
C GLY A 125 3.87 4.93 3.70
N LEU A 126 3.19 3.92 3.13
CA LEU A 126 1.84 3.56 3.59
C LEU A 126 1.88 3.16 5.07
N PHE A 127 0.92 3.66 5.83
CA PHE A 127 0.73 3.27 7.21
C PHE A 127 -0.04 1.94 7.29
N ASP A 128 0.52 1.00 8.02
CA ASP A 128 -0.14 -0.25 8.41
C ASP A 128 0.10 -0.47 9.91
N ARG A 129 -0.97 -0.71 10.66
CA ARG A 129 -0.91 -0.91 12.11
C ARG A 129 -0.05 -2.10 12.49
N GLY A 130 -0.12 -3.17 11.73
CA GLY A 130 0.65 -4.37 12.00
C GLY A 130 2.14 -4.15 11.77
N VAL A 131 2.51 -3.40 10.74
CA VAL A 131 3.91 -3.02 10.49
C VAL A 131 4.44 -2.18 11.66
N GLU A 132 3.67 -1.22 12.18
CA GLU A 132 4.08 -0.46 13.36
C GLU A 132 4.17 -1.36 14.61
N ALA A 133 3.18 -2.22 14.84
CA ALA A 133 3.21 -3.17 15.94
C ALA A 133 4.41 -4.15 15.86
N ILE A 134 4.79 -4.57 14.65
CA ILE A 134 6.00 -5.38 14.42
C ILE A 134 7.26 -4.59 14.80
N LYS A 135 7.38 -3.33 14.40
CA LYS A 135 8.52 -2.47 14.75
C LYS A 135 8.64 -2.20 16.25
N GLU A 136 7.52 -2.22 16.97
CA GLU A 136 7.48 -2.04 18.42
C GLU A 136 7.82 -3.31 19.21
N LEU A 137 7.95 -4.47 18.57
CA LEU A 137 8.37 -5.70 19.23
C LEU A 137 9.76 -5.52 19.86
N LYS A 138 9.84 -5.73 21.17
CA LYS A 138 11.10 -5.64 21.90
C LYS A 138 11.93 -6.91 21.69
N ALA A 139 13.24 -6.81 21.79
CA ALA A 139 14.10 -7.97 21.71
C ALA A 139 13.67 -9.07 22.70
N GLY A 140 13.53 -10.31 22.22
CA GLY A 140 13.06 -11.44 23.01
C GLY A 140 11.55 -11.55 23.18
N TYR A 141 10.77 -10.90 22.31
CA TYR A 141 9.31 -11.04 22.27
C TYR A 141 8.86 -12.51 22.17
N SER A 142 7.69 -12.80 22.69
CA SER A 142 7.12 -14.16 22.66
C SER A 142 6.46 -14.46 21.29
N ALA A 143 6.21 -15.74 21.03
CA ALA A 143 5.44 -16.15 19.86
C ALA A 143 4.00 -15.57 19.87
N THR A 144 3.44 -15.30 21.04
CA THR A 144 2.12 -14.66 21.19
C THR A 144 2.20 -13.17 20.82
N ASP A 145 3.24 -12.45 21.27
CA ASP A 145 3.43 -11.04 20.89
C ASP A 145 3.59 -10.91 19.38
N LEU A 146 4.37 -11.81 18.77
CA LEU A 146 4.53 -11.89 17.32
C LEU A 146 3.17 -12.04 16.61
N THR A 147 2.37 -13.05 16.95
CA THR A 147 1.09 -13.28 16.27
C THR A 147 0.09 -12.16 16.54
N THR A 148 0.15 -11.53 17.72
CA THR A 148 -0.65 -10.33 18.02
C THR A 148 -0.29 -9.16 17.09
N ALA A 149 0.98 -8.92 16.86
CA ALA A 149 1.43 -7.88 15.92
C ALA A 149 1.08 -8.24 14.46
N LEU A 150 1.35 -9.48 14.03
CA LEU A 150 1.03 -9.95 12.68
C LEU A 150 -0.47 -9.85 12.37
N ASN A 151 -1.35 -10.15 13.34
CA ASN A 151 -2.81 -10.06 13.15
C ASN A 151 -3.33 -8.62 13.02
N GLN A 152 -2.51 -7.61 13.25
CA GLN A 152 -2.83 -6.22 12.94
C GLN A 152 -2.46 -5.81 11.51
N THR A 153 -1.70 -6.66 10.78
CA THR A 153 -1.34 -6.38 9.38
C THR A 153 -2.52 -6.58 8.44
N THR A 154 -2.56 -5.79 7.37
CA THR A 154 -3.60 -5.89 6.34
C THR A 154 -3.01 -6.39 5.03
N VAL A 155 -3.01 -7.71 4.85
CA VAL A 155 -2.57 -8.33 3.58
C VAL A 155 -3.70 -8.25 2.56
N GLN A 156 -3.43 -7.61 1.42
CA GLN A 156 -4.40 -7.41 0.35
C GLN A 156 -4.07 -8.26 -0.88
N PHE A 157 -5.10 -8.65 -1.60
CA PHE A 157 -5.04 -9.42 -2.83
C PHE A 157 -5.75 -8.70 -3.97
N ASP A 158 -5.39 -8.99 -5.20
CA ASP A 158 -6.17 -8.58 -6.36
C ASP A 158 -7.60 -9.15 -6.26
N THR A 159 -8.60 -8.42 -6.76
CA THR A 159 -10.02 -8.79 -6.64
C THR A 159 -10.28 -10.20 -7.16
N GLY A 160 -10.92 -11.03 -6.34
CA GLY A 160 -11.26 -12.42 -6.69
C GLY A 160 -10.05 -13.35 -6.86
N SER A 161 -8.88 -12.99 -6.38
CA SER A 161 -7.61 -13.66 -6.64
C SER A 161 -6.86 -13.95 -5.34
N ALA A 162 -5.86 -14.83 -5.41
CA ALA A 162 -4.85 -15.05 -4.40
C ALA A 162 -3.52 -14.34 -4.72
N LYS A 163 -3.48 -13.50 -5.76
CA LYS A 163 -2.31 -12.71 -6.09
C LYS A 163 -2.19 -11.54 -5.13
N LEU A 164 -1.05 -11.45 -4.44
CA LEU A 164 -0.72 -10.37 -3.53
C LEU A 164 -0.60 -9.04 -4.28
N THR A 165 -1.09 -7.97 -3.67
CA THR A 165 -0.86 -6.62 -4.17
C THR A 165 0.58 -6.20 -3.87
N ARG A 166 1.10 -5.24 -4.64
CA ARG A 166 2.46 -4.71 -4.41
C ARG A 166 2.63 -4.08 -3.01
N SER A 167 1.58 -3.48 -2.44
CA SER A 167 1.62 -2.95 -1.08
C SER A 167 1.77 -4.05 -0.02
N SER A 168 1.24 -5.25 -0.28
CA SER A 168 1.37 -6.40 0.62
C SER A 168 2.79 -6.98 0.63
N GLU A 169 3.57 -6.80 -0.44
CA GLU A 169 4.96 -7.27 -0.49
C GLU A 169 5.82 -6.64 0.63
N ALA A 170 5.66 -5.34 0.89
CA ALA A 170 6.38 -4.66 1.96
C ALA A 170 5.95 -5.15 3.36
N ILE A 171 4.67 -5.45 3.55
CA ILE A 171 4.13 -6.01 4.79
C ILE A 171 4.69 -7.42 5.02
N ILE A 172 4.72 -8.25 3.97
CA ILE A 172 5.28 -9.61 4.03
C ILE A 172 6.76 -9.57 4.41
N GLN A 173 7.54 -8.64 3.88
CA GLN A 173 8.96 -8.49 4.23
C GLN A 173 9.14 -8.21 5.72
N GLN A 174 8.38 -7.29 6.30
CA GLN A 174 8.42 -6.97 7.73
C GLN A 174 7.93 -8.15 8.59
N ALA A 175 6.88 -8.85 8.14
CA ALA A 175 6.38 -10.05 8.80
C ALA A 175 7.43 -11.18 8.80
N ALA A 176 8.15 -11.37 7.70
CA ALA A 176 9.21 -12.37 7.59
C ALA A 176 10.34 -12.09 8.58
N GLU A 177 10.86 -10.86 8.63
CA GLU A 177 11.90 -10.43 9.58
C GLU A 177 11.46 -10.68 11.03
N ALA A 178 10.19 -10.38 11.36
CA ALA A 178 9.66 -10.65 12.69
C ALA A 178 9.52 -12.16 12.99
N ILE A 179 9.10 -12.98 12.02
CA ILE A 179 9.01 -14.43 12.23
C ILE A 179 10.41 -15.04 12.38
N GLU A 180 11.40 -14.58 11.62
CA GLU A 180 12.80 -15.04 11.76
C GLU A 180 13.40 -14.70 13.12
N GLY A 181 13.12 -13.49 13.63
CA GLY A 181 13.58 -13.02 14.95
C GLY A 181 12.83 -13.65 16.14
N ALA A 182 11.77 -14.41 15.92
CA ALA A 182 11.01 -15.05 16.97
C ALA A 182 11.78 -16.21 17.63
N PRO A 183 11.42 -16.61 18.88
CA PRO A 183 12.09 -17.70 19.59
C PRO A 183 12.24 -18.95 18.74
N ALA A 184 13.37 -19.65 18.91
CA ALA A 184 13.66 -20.88 18.18
C ALA A 184 12.52 -21.90 18.36
N GLY A 185 12.12 -22.57 17.26
CA GLY A 185 11.03 -23.52 17.25
C GLY A 185 9.63 -22.89 17.15
N THR A 186 9.51 -21.56 17.13
CA THR A 186 8.21 -20.92 16.85
C THR A 186 7.74 -21.32 15.45
N ARG A 187 6.53 -21.91 15.38
CA ARG A 187 5.84 -22.24 14.14
C ARG A 187 4.54 -21.44 14.04
N VAL A 188 4.23 -20.94 12.86
CA VAL A 188 3.08 -20.06 12.64
C VAL A 188 2.17 -20.67 11.58
N GLU A 189 0.88 -20.81 11.90
CA GLU A 189 -0.16 -21.09 10.91
C GLU A 189 -0.60 -19.78 10.25
N VAL A 190 -0.59 -19.75 8.94
CA VAL A 190 -1.17 -18.69 8.11
C VAL A 190 -2.57 -19.13 7.71
N GLY A 191 -3.58 -18.51 8.30
CA GLY A 191 -5.00 -18.81 8.08
C GLY A 191 -5.64 -17.87 7.08
N GLY A 192 -6.23 -18.40 6.01
CA GLY A 192 -7.02 -17.61 5.06
C GLY A 192 -8.51 -17.65 5.39
N HIS A 193 -9.18 -16.49 5.33
CA HIS A 193 -10.61 -16.37 5.63
C HIS A 193 -11.35 -15.57 4.55
N THR A 194 -12.64 -15.89 4.35
CA THR A 194 -13.56 -15.13 3.50
C THR A 194 -14.76 -14.64 4.30
N ASP A 195 -15.54 -13.76 3.72
CA ASP A 195 -16.91 -13.53 4.15
C ASP A 195 -17.82 -14.68 3.67
N ASN A 196 -19.13 -14.58 3.94
CA ASN A 196 -20.13 -15.58 3.58
C ASN A 196 -20.76 -15.37 2.20
N GLN A 197 -20.23 -14.47 1.37
CA GLN A 197 -20.77 -14.23 0.04
C GLN A 197 -20.23 -15.28 -0.96
N GLY A 198 -21.13 -15.78 -1.82
CA GLY A 198 -20.80 -16.78 -2.82
C GLY A 198 -20.86 -18.22 -2.33
N ASP A 199 -20.30 -19.13 -3.14
CA ASP A 199 -20.32 -20.56 -2.86
C ASP A 199 -19.28 -20.96 -1.80
N ALA A 200 -19.69 -21.83 -0.87
CA ALA A 200 -18.85 -22.23 0.27
C ALA A 200 -17.60 -23.00 -0.16
N ALA A 201 -17.69 -23.86 -1.20
CA ALA A 201 -16.53 -24.61 -1.68
C ALA A 201 -15.53 -23.68 -2.39
N SER A 202 -16.02 -22.70 -3.16
CA SER A 202 -15.20 -21.65 -3.78
C SER A 202 -14.51 -20.79 -2.74
N ASN A 203 -15.20 -20.40 -1.67
CA ASN A 203 -14.63 -19.65 -0.55
C ASN A 203 -13.56 -20.46 0.20
N GLN A 204 -13.78 -21.75 0.39
CA GLN A 204 -12.79 -22.64 1.01
C GLN A 204 -11.52 -22.70 0.14
N LEU A 205 -11.66 -22.92 -1.16
CA LEU A 205 -10.53 -22.97 -2.09
C LEU A 205 -9.79 -21.63 -2.17
N LEU A 206 -10.51 -20.50 -2.30
CA LEU A 206 -9.90 -19.17 -2.37
C LEU A 206 -9.12 -18.84 -1.08
N SER A 207 -9.68 -19.17 0.09
CA SER A 207 -9.01 -18.93 1.36
C SER A 207 -7.74 -19.76 1.52
N GLU A 208 -7.74 -21.02 1.05
CA GLU A 208 -6.55 -21.87 1.04
C GLU A 208 -5.47 -21.33 0.09
N GLN A 209 -5.86 -20.93 -1.11
CA GLN A 209 -4.94 -20.34 -2.09
C GLN A 209 -4.29 -19.05 -1.55
N ARG A 210 -5.06 -18.21 -0.85
CA ARG A 210 -4.55 -16.97 -0.23
C ARG A 210 -3.58 -17.25 0.92
N ALA A 211 -3.92 -18.18 1.79
CA ALA A 211 -3.03 -18.60 2.88
C ALA A 211 -1.70 -19.14 2.34
N ARG A 212 -1.77 -19.97 1.29
CA ARG A 212 -0.59 -20.52 0.61
C ARG A 212 0.24 -19.43 -0.05
N ALA A 213 -0.39 -18.49 -0.76
CA ALA A 213 0.33 -17.38 -1.39
C ALA A 213 1.09 -16.51 -0.39
N VAL A 214 0.51 -16.28 0.80
CA VAL A 214 1.20 -15.57 1.89
C VAL A 214 2.37 -16.41 2.46
N ALA A 215 2.16 -17.69 2.71
CA ALA A 215 3.22 -18.58 3.21
C ALA A 215 4.39 -18.67 2.21
N ASP A 216 4.09 -18.83 0.92
CA ASP A 216 5.10 -18.87 -0.15
C ASP A 216 5.89 -17.55 -0.23
N ALA A 217 5.21 -16.42 -0.08
CA ALA A 217 5.86 -15.12 -0.06
C ALA A 217 6.74 -14.91 1.18
N LEU A 218 6.33 -15.39 2.35
CA LEU A 218 7.15 -15.39 3.57
C LEU A 218 8.39 -16.27 3.41
N ILE A 219 8.26 -17.46 2.79
CA ILE A 219 9.38 -18.34 2.48
C ILE A 219 10.35 -17.65 1.50
N ALA A 220 9.83 -17.01 0.46
CA ALA A 220 10.65 -16.26 -0.48
C ALA A 220 11.37 -15.06 0.17
N ALA A 221 10.80 -14.52 1.26
CA ALA A 221 11.40 -13.46 2.06
C ALA A 221 12.39 -13.96 3.14
N GLY A 222 12.62 -15.29 3.25
CA GLY A 222 13.67 -15.89 4.11
C GLY A 222 13.16 -16.82 5.21
N VAL A 223 11.85 -16.84 5.52
CA VAL A 223 11.32 -17.70 6.59
C VAL A 223 11.48 -19.18 6.22
N PRO A 224 12.08 -20.02 7.08
CA PRO A 224 12.16 -21.47 6.86
C PRO A 224 10.77 -22.10 6.70
N ALA A 225 10.61 -22.94 5.68
CA ALA A 225 9.30 -23.52 5.32
C ALA A 225 8.71 -24.39 6.44
N ASP A 226 9.54 -25.03 7.25
CA ASP A 226 9.13 -25.87 8.40
C ASP A 226 8.56 -25.04 9.58
N ARG A 227 8.79 -23.73 9.57
CA ARG A 227 8.19 -22.80 10.55
C ARG A 227 6.79 -22.31 10.14
N LEU A 228 6.31 -22.63 8.95
CA LEU A 228 5.05 -22.17 8.41
C LEU A 228 4.10 -23.32 8.09
N ALA A 229 2.81 -23.11 8.33
CA ALA A 229 1.73 -23.91 7.78
C ALA A 229 0.68 -23.00 7.17
N ALA A 230 0.11 -23.38 6.03
CA ALA A 230 -0.96 -22.62 5.39
C ALA A 230 -2.28 -23.39 5.45
N ARG A 231 -3.37 -22.69 5.84
CA ARG A 231 -4.70 -23.30 5.93
C ARG A 231 -5.80 -22.34 5.51
N GLY A 232 -6.74 -22.83 4.68
CA GLY A 232 -7.97 -22.13 4.36
C GLY A 232 -9.08 -22.48 5.35
N PHE A 233 -9.84 -21.50 5.80
CA PHE A 233 -10.99 -21.65 6.67
C PHE A 233 -12.30 -21.24 6.00
N GLY A 234 -12.25 -20.71 4.74
CA GLY A 234 -13.43 -20.18 4.09
C GLY A 234 -14.15 -19.17 4.97
N SER A 235 -15.47 -19.23 5.02
CA SER A 235 -16.32 -18.39 5.88
C SER A 235 -16.63 -18.98 7.25
N ASN A 236 -15.97 -20.09 7.66
CA ASN A 236 -16.35 -20.86 8.86
C ASN A 236 -15.89 -20.24 10.18
N ARG A 237 -14.98 -19.25 10.14
CA ARG A 237 -14.46 -18.57 11.34
C ARG A 237 -14.65 -17.04 11.23
N PRO A 238 -15.89 -16.52 11.23
CA PRO A 238 -16.14 -15.10 11.15
C PRO A 238 -15.70 -14.39 12.45
N ILE A 239 -15.20 -13.16 12.33
CA ILE A 239 -14.91 -12.25 13.46
C ILE A 239 -15.81 -11.00 13.43
N GLY A 240 -16.52 -10.78 12.34
CA GLY A 240 -17.47 -9.69 12.15
C GLY A 240 -18.81 -10.19 11.64
N ASP A 241 -19.83 -9.35 11.79
CA ASP A 241 -21.18 -9.67 11.32
C ASP A 241 -21.26 -9.65 9.79
N ASN A 242 -21.50 -10.82 9.20
CA ASN A 242 -21.62 -10.97 7.74
C ASN A 242 -22.84 -10.23 7.13
N SER A 243 -23.77 -9.75 7.93
CA SER A 243 -24.90 -8.93 7.44
C SER A 243 -24.47 -7.51 7.06
N THR A 244 -23.34 -7.03 7.61
CA THR A 244 -22.82 -5.69 7.37
C THR A 244 -21.60 -5.70 6.44
N ASP A 245 -21.41 -4.62 5.67
CA ASP A 245 -20.22 -4.47 4.81
C ASP A 245 -18.92 -4.42 5.64
N ALA A 246 -18.96 -3.76 6.79
CA ALA A 246 -17.82 -3.68 7.71
C ALA A 246 -17.44 -5.06 8.29
N GLY A 247 -18.43 -5.84 8.70
CA GLY A 247 -18.18 -7.19 9.21
C GLY A 247 -17.67 -8.14 8.12
N ARG A 248 -18.23 -8.08 6.91
CA ARG A 248 -17.69 -8.82 5.76
C ARG A 248 -16.25 -8.44 5.45
N ALA A 249 -15.94 -7.14 5.49
CA ALA A 249 -14.57 -6.67 5.28
C ALA A 249 -13.60 -7.21 6.33
N ALA A 250 -14.00 -7.25 7.61
CA ALA A 250 -13.20 -7.84 8.69
C ALA A 250 -13.02 -9.36 8.53
N ASN A 251 -14.02 -10.06 7.98
CA ASN A 251 -13.94 -11.51 7.75
C ASN A 251 -12.98 -11.87 6.61
N ARG A 252 -12.84 -11.04 5.58
CA ARG A 252 -11.86 -11.24 4.50
C ARG A 252 -10.46 -10.88 4.96
N ARG A 253 -9.79 -11.80 5.65
CA ARG A 253 -8.48 -11.57 6.28
C ARG A 253 -7.52 -12.73 6.13
N ILE A 254 -6.26 -12.44 6.36
CA ILE A 254 -5.25 -13.42 6.79
C ILE A 254 -5.14 -13.34 8.31
N ALA A 255 -5.02 -14.49 8.96
CA ALA A 255 -4.79 -14.58 10.40
C ALA A 255 -3.55 -15.43 10.67
N TYR A 256 -2.86 -15.16 11.77
CA TYR A 256 -1.65 -15.86 12.18
C TYR A 256 -1.86 -16.47 13.56
N GLU A 257 -1.61 -17.78 13.69
CA GLU A 257 -1.72 -18.51 14.94
C GLU A 257 -0.42 -19.27 15.22
N VAL A 258 -0.04 -19.36 16.51
CA VAL A 258 1.12 -20.18 16.92
C VAL A 258 0.72 -21.65 16.88
N LEU A 259 1.48 -22.45 16.12
CA LEU A 259 1.34 -23.90 16.15
C LEU A 259 2.09 -24.47 17.37
N ARG A 260 1.39 -25.24 18.15
CA ARG A 260 1.94 -25.96 19.33
C ARG A 260 2.52 -27.31 18.94
#